data_a876b6398c82c7d0f4b185587a58dca7
#
_entry.id   a876b6398c82c7d0f4b185587a58dca7
#
_cell.length_a   1.000
_cell.length_b   1.000
_cell.length_c   1.000
_cell.angle_alpha   90.00
_cell.angle_beta   90.00
_cell.angle_gamma   90.00
#
_symmetry.space_group_name_H-M   'P 1'
#
loop_
_entity.id
_entity.type
_entity.pdbx_description
1 polymer ?
#
loop_
_entity_poly.entity_id
_entity_poly.type
_entity_poly.pdbx_seq_one_letter_code
_entity_poly.pdbx_strand_id
1 'polypeptide(L)'
;MVAREFNNATEENAIFLLHQAILTNEACPVIVLSDKGTQFYNATKNKKGELTPSLFERELHELGIEFWTSRRNHPQTNGKMEKWFDTVKKWLKKRHGKTLQDFVKWYNNGRIHHALGYKTPEEAYWENL
;
A
#
# COMPACT_ATOMS: atom_id res chain seq x y z
N MET A 1 -5.58 -1.66 -7.74
CA MET A 1 -4.25 -1.44 -7.09
C MET A 1 -3.67 -0.12 -7.54
N VAL A 2 -3.05 0.61 -6.65
CA VAL A 2 -2.33 1.88 -6.93
C VAL A 2 -0.88 1.72 -6.49
N ALA A 3 0.06 2.22 -7.26
CA ALA A 3 1.47 2.28 -6.91
C ALA A 3 2.12 3.53 -7.49
N ARG A 4 3.12 4.06 -6.79
CA ARG A 4 3.88 5.23 -7.21
C ARG A 4 5.32 5.13 -6.72
N GLU A 5 6.24 5.70 -7.50
CA GLU A 5 7.63 5.85 -7.14
C GLU A 5 7.87 7.23 -6.54
N PHE A 6 8.65 7.29 -5.47
CA PHE A 6 9.10 8.50 -4.83
C PHE A 6 10.61 8.45 -4.61
N ASN A 7 11.27 9.59 -4.62
CA ASN A 7 12.71 9.68 -4.35
C ASN A 7 13.04 9.35 -2.89
N ASN A 8 12.13 9.68 -1.96
CA ASN A 8 12.30 9.46 -0.54
C ASN A 8 11.03 8.87 0.10
N ALA A 9 11.23 8.04 1.11
CA ALA A 9 10.15 7.51 1.94
C ALA A 9 9.83 8.51 3.07
N THR A 10 8.95 9.49 2.79
CA THR A 10 8.49 10.50 3.76
C THR A 10 7.04 10.28 4.15
N GLU A 11 6.63 10.85 5.29
CA GLU A 11 5.23 10.82 5.75
C GLU A 11 4.30 11.49 4.73
N GLU A 12 4.71 12.62 4.17
CA GLU A 12 3.94 13.35 3.15
C GLU A 12 3.71 12.52 1.90
N ASN A 13 4.73 11.79 1.44
CA ASN A 13 4.59 10.88 0.30
C ASN A 13 3.67 9.70 0.60
N ALA A 14 3.68 9.18 1.81
CA ALA A 14 2.76 8.14 2.25
C ALA A 14 1.32 8.65 2.29
N ILE A 15 1.08 9.84 2.83
CA ILE A 15 -0.22 10.51 2.85
C ILE A 15 -0.72 10.79 1.43
N PHE A 16 0.15 11.30 0.56
CA PHE A 16 -0.19 11.55 -0.83
C PHE A 16 -0.65 10.27 -1.54
N LEU A 17 0.06 9.16 -1.35
CA LEU A 17 -0.31 7.87 -1.96
C LEU A 17 -1.63 7.33 -1.39
N LEU A 18 -1.89 7.52 -0.10
CA LEU A 18 -3.17 7.16 0.54
C LEU A 18 -4.34 7.91 -0.13
N HIS A 19 -4.24 9.23 -0.24
CA HIS A 19 -5.26 10.04 -0.90
C HIS A 19 -5.46 9.66 -2.36
N GLN A 20 -4.38 9.43 -3.09
CA GLN A 20 -4.46 8.97 -4.47
C GLN A 20 -5.16 7.60 -4.57
N ALA A 21 -4.90 6.69 -3.64
CA ALA A 21 -5.56 5.39 -3.61
C ALA A 21 -7.07 5.50 -3.33
N ILE A 22 -7.46 6.36 -2.39
CA ILE A 22 -8.87 6.62 -2.06
C ILE A 22 -9.60 7.19 -3.29
N LEU A 23 -9.03 8.21 -3.93
CA LEU A 23 -9.62 8.84 -5.10
C LEU A 23 -9.73 7.87 -6.30
N THR A 24 -8.68 7.11 -6.56
CA THR A 24 -8.65 6.16 -7.69
C THR A 24 -9.64 5.01 -7.53
N ASN A 25 -9.83 4.53 -6.30
CA ASN A 25 -10.73 3.42 -6.03
C ASN A 25 -12.14 3.86 -5.63
N GLU A 26 -12.39 5.16 -5.51
CA GLU A 26 -13.67 5.73 -5.08
C GLU A 26 -14.16 5.13 -3.74
N ALA A 27 -13.23 4.71 -2.89
CA ALA A 27 -13.53 4.04 -1.64
C ALA A 27 -12.45 4.34 -0.59
N CYS A 28 -12.88 4.57 0.64
CA CYS A 28 -12.03 4.73 1.80
C CYS A 28 -11.80 3.35 2.44
N PRO A 29 -10.55 2.93 2.68
CA PRO A 29 -10.30 1.68 3.38
C PRO A 29 -10.78 1.74 4.82
N VAL A 30 -11.22 0.62 5.36
CA VAL A 30 -11.61 0.50 6.78
C VAL A 30 -10.35 0.40 7.65
N ILE A 31 -9.36 -0.35 7.17
CA ILE A 31 -8.11 -0.62 7.88
C ILE A 31 -6.94 -0.40 6.93
N VAL A 32 -5.90 0.26 7.42
CA VAL A 32 -4.58 0.33 6.77
C VAL A 32 -3.57 -0.43 7.61
N LEU A 33 -2.87 -1.36 6.99
CA LEU A 33 -1.79 -2.13 7.59
C LEU A 33 -0.45 -1.72 6.99
N SER A 34 0.52 -1.37 7.83
CA SER A 34 1.89 -1.07 7.40
C SER A 34 2.92 -1.82 8.22
N ASP A 35 4.18 -1.77 7.79
CA ASP A 35 5.31 -2.03 8.66
C ASP A 35 5.54 -0.85 9.61
N LYS A 36 6.57 -0.94 10.45
CA LYS A 36 6.99 0.14 11.36
C LYS A 36 8.01 1.08 10.72
N GLY A 37 7.92 1.30 9.42
CA GLY A 37 8.72 2.30 8.72
C GLY A 37 8.45 3.71 9.26
N THR A 38 9.47 4.56 9.29
CA THR A 38 9.38 5.92 9.84
C THR A 38 8.40 6.82 9.10
N GLN A 39 8.07 6.50 7.84
CA GLN A 39 7.06 7.18 7.05
C GLN A 39 5.62 6.87 7.49
N PHE A 40 5.42 5.83 8.30
CA PHE A 40 4.10 5.40 8.77
C PHE A 40 3.95 5.48 10.28
N TYR A 41 5.03 5.25 11.02
CA TYR A 41 4.99 5.03 12.45
C TYR A 41 6.06 5.86 13.17
N ASN A 42 5.65 6.54 14.22
CA ASN A 42 6.58 7.28 15.08
C ASN A 42 6.93 6.46 16.32
N ALA A 43 8.18 6.04 16.42
CA ALA A 43 8.70 5.32 17.58
C ALA A 43 9.22 6.26 18.69
N THR A 44 9.21 7.58 18.46
CA THR A 44 9.75 8.57 19.39
C THR A 44 8.72 8.88 20.48
N LYS A 45 9.15 8.80 21.72
CA LYS A 45 8.34 9.19 22.88
C LYS A 45 8.49 10.67 23.16
N ASN A 46 7.40 11.30 23.61
CA ASN A 46 7.43 12.69 24.10
C ASN A 46 8.13 12.78 25.47
N LYS A 47 8.25 14.01 26.03
CA LYS A 47 8.85 14.25 27.33
C LYS A 47 8.17 13.51 28.50
N LYS A 48 6.90 13.09 28.32
CA LYS A 48 6.12 12.31 29.29
C LYS A 48 6.27 10.79 29.10
N GLY A 49 7.09 10.34 28.15
CA GLY A 49 7.28 8.92 27.83
C GLY A 49 6.18 8.28 26.99
N GLU A 50 5.26 9.07 26.45
CA GLU A 50 4.14 8.61 25.60
C GLU A 50 4.54 8.66 24.13
N LEU A 51 4.09 7.68 23.34
CA LEU A 51 4.24 7.70 21.89
C LEU A 51 3.33 8.76 21.28
N THR A 52 3.91 9.65 20.45
CA THR A 52 3.14 10.61 19.68
C THR A 52 2.80 10.00 18.30
N PRO A 53 1.55 10.11 17.83
CA PRO A 53 1.19 9.60 16.52
C PRO A 53 1.98 10.33 15.42
N SER A 54 2.35 9.60 14.37
CA SER A 54 2.94 10.18 13.15
C SER A 54 1.92 11.05 12.41
N LEU A 55 2.37 11.86 11.45
CA LEU A 55 1.45 12.59 10.57
C LEU A 55 0.54 11.64 9.80
N PHE A 56 1.09 10.50 9.37
CA PHE A 56 0.32 9.47 8.68
C PHE A 56 -0.78 8.86 9.57
N GLU A 57 -0.47 8.55 10.82
CA GLU A 57 -1.46 8.05 11.80
C GLU A 57 -2.57 9.07 12.07
N ARG A 58 -2.21 10.36 12.19
CA ARG A 58 -3.20 11.44 12.37
C ARG A 58 -4.13 11.55 11.18
N GLU A 59 -3.60 11.50 9.96
CA GLU A 59 -4.39 11.53 8.74
C GLU A 59 -5.38 10.37 8.67
N LEU A 60 -4.93 9.15 8.97
CA LEU A 60 -5.82 7.98 9.03
C LEU A 60 -6.93 8.16 10.05
N HIS A 61 -6.60 8.67 11.24
CA HIS A 61 -7.58 8.92 12.29
C HIS A 61 -8.63 9.95 11.86
N GLU A 62 -8.24 11.05 11.22
CA GLU A 62 -9.15 12.07 10.69
C GLU A 62 -10.08 11.52 9.60
N LEU A 63 -9.60 10.59 8.79
CA LEU A 63 -10.38 9.88 7.76
C LEU A 63 -11.25 8.75 8.32
N GLY A 64 -11.17 8.47 9.63
CA GLY A 64 -11.88 7.36 10.26
C GLY A 64 -11.35 5.97 9.90
N ILE A 65 -10.08 5.89 9.50
CA ILE A 65 -9.39 4.66 9.09
C ILE A 65 -8.64 4.07 10.28
N GLU A 66 -8.85 2.81 10.56
CA GLU A 66 -8.11 2.09 11.60
C GLU A 66 -6.67 1.77 11.12
N PHE A 67 -5.68 2.03 11.97
CA PHE A 67 -4.28 1.80 11.64
C PHE A 67 -3.70 0.59 12.38
N TRP A 68 -3.19 -0.37 11.64
CA TRP A 68 -2.52 -1.54 12.17
C TRP A 68 -1.06 -1.57 11.73
N THR A 69 -0.17 -1.89 12.66
CA THR A 69 1.24 -2.15 12.34
C THR A 69 1.56 -3.62 12.41
N SER A 70 2.40 -4.12 11.51
CA SER A 70 2.92 -5.49 11.59
C SER A 70 3.74 -5.66 12.88
N ARG A 71 3.49 -6.75 13.60
CA ARG A 71 4.29 -7.10 14.78
C ARG A 71 5.71 -7.48 14.33
N ARG A 72 6.72 -7.10 15.13
CA ARG A 72 8.07 -7.64 14.99
C ARG A 72 7.98 -9.17 15.01
N ASN A 73 8.58 -9.85 14.03
CA ASN A 73 8.61 -11.30 13.90
C ASN A 73 7.32 -11.99 13.40
N HIS A 74 6.43 -11.29 12.71
CA HIS A 74 5.36 -11.92 11.92
C HIS A 74 5.60 -11.73 10.41
N PRO A 75 6.49 -12.50 9.77
CA PRO A 75 6.84 -12.36 8.36
C PRO A 75 5.66 -12.60 7.42
N GLN A 76 4.64 -13.33 7.86
CA GLN A 76 3.46 -13.63 7.05
C GLN A 76 2.63 -12.39 6.70
N THR A 77 2.65 -11.35 7.54
CA THR A 77 1.86 -10.13 7.31
C THR A 77 2.38 -9.33 6.12
N ASN A 78 3.69 -9.32 5.90
CA ASN A 78 4.34 -8.60 4.80
C ASN A 78 4.65 -9.49 3.57
N GLY A 79 4.48 -10.80 3.68
CA GLY A 79 4.83 -11.76 2.62
C GLY A 79 4.10 -11.53 1.29
N LYS A 80 2.85 -11.04 1.33
CA LYS A 80 2.10 -10.68 0.13
C LYS A 80 2.70 -9.46 -0.58
N MET A 81 3.14 -8.46 0.19
CA MET A 81 3.78 -7.26 -0.36
C MET A 81 5.17 -7.56 -0.91
N GLU A 82 5.97 -8.35 -0.22
CA GLU A 82 7.28 -8.81 -0.70
C GLU A 82 7.14 -9.56 -2.02
N LYS A 83 6.19 -10.47 -2.11
CA LYS A 83 5.90 -11.22 -3.34
C LYS A 83 5.41 -10.31 -4.47
N TRP A 84 4.67 -9.27 -4.15
CA TRP A 84 4.24 -8.27 -5.12
C TRP A 84 5.44 -7.48 -5.66
N PHE A 85 6.33 -6.98 -4.80
CA PHE A 85 7.56 -6.29 -5.22
C PHE A 85 8.46 -7.17 -6.08
N ASP A 86 8.60 -8.44 -5.74
CA ASP A 86 9.35 -9.41 -6.54
C ASP A 86 8.72 -9.59 -7.94
N THR A 87 7.41 -9.64 -8.00
CA THR A 87 6.66 -9.69 -9.28
C THR A 87 6.91 -8.42 -10.13
N VAL A 88 6.88 -7.23 -9.52
CA VAL A 88 7.19 -5.96 -10.19
C VAL A 88 8.58 -5.99 -10.79
N LYS A 89 9.58 -6.33 -9.98
CA LYS A 89 10.99 -6.38 -10.41
C LYS A 89 11.19 -7.35 -11.58
N LYS A 90 10.62 -8.55 -11.50
CA LYS A 90 10.70 -9.57 -12.56
C LYS A 90 10.01 -9.11 -13.85
N TRP A 91 8.87 -8.46 -13.74
CA TRP A 91 8.12 -7.98 -14.90
C TRP A 91 8.87 -6.86 -15.63
N LEU A 92 9.36 -5.85 -14.88
CA LEU A 92 10.14 -4.74 -15.43
C LEU A 92 11.46 -5.21 -16.03
N LYS A 93 12.17 -6.14 -15.39
CA LYS A 93 13.42 -6.69 -15.92
C LYS A 93 13.25 -7.36 -17.29
N LYS A 94 12.11 -7.99 -17.53
CA LYS A 94 11.82 -8.68 -18.81
C LYS A 94 11.30 -7.74 -19.91
N ARG A 95 10.94 -6.52 -19.58
CA ARG A 95 10.26 -5.57 -20.49
C ARG A 95 10.95 -4.23 -20.46
N HIS A 96 12.04 -4.11 -21.23
CA HIS A 96 12.81 -2.88 -21.35
C HIS A 96 11.92 -1.71 -21.78
N GLY A 97 12.12 -0.53 -21.18
CA GLY A 97 11.38 0.71 -21.50
C GLY A 97 9.97 0.78 -20.91
N LYS A 98 9.51 -0.23 -20.13
CA LYS A 98 8.25 -0.17 -19.41
C LYS A 98 8.43 0.45 -18.02
N THR A 99 7.38 1.14 -17.56
CA THR A 99 7.35 1.85 -16.28
C THR A 99 6.56 1.07 -15.22
N LEU A 100 6.63 1.55 -13.97
CA LEU A 100 5.78 1.03 -12.88
C LEU A 100 4.30 1.19 -13.22
N GLN A 101 3.88 2.29 -13.87
CA GLN A 101 2.49 2.51 -14.26
C GLN A 101 2.02 1.52 -15.34
N ASP A 102 2.89 1.15 -16.28
CA ASP A 102 2.61 0.08 -17.23
C ASP A 102 2.40 -1.27 -16.52
N PHE A 103 3.21 -1.55 -15.49
CA PHE A 103 3.03 -2.73 -14.66
C PHE A 103 1.69 -2.71 -13.92
N VAL A 104 1.33 -1.59 -13.29
CA VAL A 104 0.05 -1.45 -12.55
C VAL A 104 -1.13 -1.69 -13.47
N LYS A 105 -1.11 -1.11 -14.67
CA LYS A 105 -2.15 -1.31 -15.69
C LYS A 105 -2.27 -2.79 -16.09
N TRP A 106 -1.15 -3.43 -16.38
CA TRP A 106 -1.14 -4.85 -16.70
C TRP A 106 -1.62 -5.71 -15.54
N TYR A 107 -1.19 -5.41 -14.31
CA TYR A 107 -1.55 -6.18 -13.12
C TYR A 107 -3.06 -6.09 -12.84
N ASN A 108 -3.64 -4.91 -12.94
CA ASN A 108 -5.05 -4.69 -12.65
C ASN A 108 -5.97 -5.25 -13.74
N ASN A 109 -5.62 -5.07 -15.01
CA ASN A 109 -6.51 -5.33 -16.13
C ASN A 109 -6.12 -6.52 -17.02
N GLY A 110 -4.89 -7.01 -16.93
CA GLY A 110 -4.37 -8.06 -17.79
C GLY A 110 -3.98 -9.35 -17.07
N ARG A 111 -3.71 -9.27 -15.76
CA ARG A 111 -3.27 -10.44 -15.01
C ARG A 111 -4.45 -11.14 -14.34
N ILE A 112 -4.70 -12.37 -14.77
CA ILE A 112 -5.72 -13.24 -14.19
C ILE A 112 -5.18 -13.90 -12.91
N HIS A 113 -5.99 -13.95 -11.87
CA HIS A 113 -5.65 -14.55 -10.57
C HIS A 113 -6.57 -15.73 -10.26
N HIS A 114 -5.98 -16.90 -10.03
CA HIS A 114 -6.72 -18.09 -9.60
C HIS A 114 -7.56 -17.85 -8.34
N ALA A 115 -6.98 -17.17 -7.34
CA ALA A 115 -7.65 -16.85 -6.07
C ALA A 115 -8.85 -15.90 -6.22
N LEU A 116 -8.98 -15.21 -7.35
CA LEU A 116 -10.12 -14.34 -7.68
C LEU A 116 -11.11 -15.01 -8.66
N GLY A 117 -11.10 -16.33 -8.73
CA GLY A 117 -11.95 -17.07 -9.67
C GLY A 117 -11.58 -16.83 -11.14
N TYR A 118 -10.28 -16.74 -11.42
CA TYR A 118 -9.75 -16.46 -12.76
C TYR A 118 -10.11 -15.08 -13.32
N LYS A 119 -10.34 -14.11 -12.44
CA LYS A 119 -10.59 -12.70 -12.80
C LYS A 119 -9.34 -11.86 -12.61
N THR A 120 -9.33 -10.71 -13.27
CA THR A 120 -8.36 -9.66 -12.98
C THR A 120 -8.71 -8.95 -11.66
N PRO A 121 -7.76 -8.27 -10.99
CA PRO A 121 -8.06 -7.46 -9.82
C PRO A 121 -9.13 -6.39 -10.06
N GLU A 122 -9.14 -5.77 -11.22
CA GLU A 122 -10.15 -4.75 -11.63
C GLU A 122 -11.55 -5.35 -11.71
N GLU A 123 -11.72 -6.44 -12.42
CA GLU A 123 -13.01 -7.15 -12.53
C GLU A 123 -13.53 -7.58 -11.14
N ALA A 124 -12.66 -8.21 -10.34
CA ALA A 124 -13.04 -8.67 -9.01
C ALA A 124 -13.40 -7.52 -8.05
N TYR A 125 -12.75 -6.36 -8.19
CA TYR A 125 -13.04 -5.18 -7.37
C TYR A 125 -14.44 -4.63 -7.66
N TRP A 126 -14.74 -4.34 -8.92
CA TRP A 126 -16.01 -3.71 -9.30
C TRP A 126 -17.23 -4.63 -9.15
N GLU A 127 -17.05 -5.94 -9.26
CA GLU A 127 -18.14 -6.89 -9.02
C GLU A 127 -18.55 -7.01 -7.54
N ASN A 128 -17.66 -6.67 -6.60
CA ASN A 128 -17.90 -6.78 -5.16
C ASN A 128 -18.25 -5.45 -4.50
N LEU A 129 -18.41 -4.39 -5.26
CA LEU A 129 -18.97 -3.14 -4.80
C LEU A 129 -20.49 -3.18 -4.97
#